data_8f1c2be2fa25739417148f97fa105b75
#
_entry.id   8f1c2be2fa25739417148f97fa105b75
#
_cell.length_a   1.000
_cell.length_b   1.000
_cell.length_c   1.000
_cell.angle_alpha   90.00
_cell.angle_beta   90.00
_cell.angle_gamma   90.00
#
_symmetry.space_group_name_H-M   'P 1'
#
loop_
_entity.id
_entity.type
_entity.pdbx_description
1 polymer ?
#
loop_
_entity_poly.entity_id
_entity_poly.type
_entity_poly.pdbx_seq_one_letter_code
_entity_poly.pdbx_strand_id
1 'polypeptide(L)'
;IETPFGPAAGPNTQLAQNIVASYVAGSRFFELKTVQVMDGEELSKCVNKPCIVAQDECYNCEWSTELEVPQAFAEYVKAWFACHLIAREYGLGSPDGFVFNMSVGYDLEGIKSPKVDAYIEGMKDASGSDVWNECRAWALANLDKFEHVDAAFVESIPARVSNSITESTLHGCPPAEIERIATYLITEKGLNTYIKCNPTLLGYEFARQRLNELGFDYIVFDDTHFREDLQWADAVPMFER
;
A
#
# COMPACT_ATOMS: atom_id res chain seq x y z
N ILE A 1 11.63 -2.57 -12.89
CA ILE A 1 11.95 -2.40 -11.47
C ILE A 1 13.38 -2.84 -11.22
N GLU A 2 14.19 -2.00 -10.55
CA GLU A 2 15.61 -2.26 -10.35
C GLU A 2 15.90 -3.27 -9.25
N THR A 3 15.17 -3.19 -8.15
CA THR A 3 15.22 -4.18 -7.06
C THR A 3 13.82 -4.65 -6.72
N PRO A 4 13.60 -5.98 -6.55
CA PRO A 4 12.26 -6.53 -6.38
C PRO A 4 11.81 -6.54 -4.92
N PHE A 5 12.31 -5.63 -4.09
CA PHE A 5 11.92 -5.54 -2.68
C PHE A 5 11.70 -4.09 -2.24
N GLY A 6 10.99 -3.97 -1.15
CA GLY A 6 10.68 -2.73 -0.46
C GLY A 6 9.77 -2.98 0.73
N PRO A 7 9.31 -1.93 1.40
CA PRO A 7 8.45 -2.06 2.56
C PRO A 7 7.07 -2.57 2.19
N ALA A 8 6.53 -3.44 3.03
CA ALA A 8 5.11 -3.80 3.03
C ALA A 8 4.25 -2.65 3.52
N ALA A 9 2.94 -2.72 3.27
CA ALA A 9 1.96 -1.77 3.78
C ALA A 9 2.04 -1.65 5.30
N GLY A 10 2.43 -0.49 5.77
CA GLY A 10 2.67 -0.23 7.19
C GLY A 10 2.93 1.25 7.45
N PRO A 11 3.27 1.64 8.68
CA PRO A 11 3.57 3.04 9.03
C PRO A 11 4.62 3.69 8.13
N ASN A 12 5.60 2.92 7.71
CA ASN A 12 6.71 3.39 6.86
C ASN A 12 6.29 3.68 5.41
N THR A 13 5.08 3.38 5.00
CA THR A 13 4.57 3.63 3.64
C THR A 13 3.32 4.49 3.63
N GLN A 14 3.09 5.27 4.69
CA GLN A 14 1.96 6.19 4.77
C GLN A 14 2.35 7.64 4.46
N LEU A 15 3.40 8.18 5.08
CA LEU A 15 3.84 9.55 4.85
C LEU A 15 4.91 9.61 3.74
N ALA A 16 4.86 10.66 2.94
CA ALA A 16 5.80 10.88 1.83
C ALA A 16 7.26 10.82 2.29
N GLN A 17 7.58 11.42 3.43
CA GLN A 17 8.94 11.43 3.98
C GLN A 17 9.48 10.03 4.26
N ASN A 18 8.64 9.11 4.76
CA ASN A 18 9.04 7.74 5.07
C ASN A 18 9.24 6.92 3.79
N ILE A 19 8.39 7.12 2.79
CA ILE A 19 8.51 6.49 1.47
C ILE A 19 9.82 6.95 0.80
N VAL A 20 10.09 8.26 0.80
CA VAL A 20 11.32 8.83 0.27
C VAL A 20 12.55 8.30 1.00
N ALA A 21 12.54 8.23 2.33
CA ALA A 21 13.64 7.66 3.10
C ALA A 21 13.91 6.20 2.71
N SER A 22 12.85 5.40 2.54
CA SER A 22 12.95 4.01 2.09
C SER A 22 13.48 3.91 0.64
N TYR A 23 13.06 4.83 -0.25
CA TYR A 23 13.58 4.91 -1.61
C TYR A 23 15.10 5.16 -1.63
N VAL A 24 15.56 6.15 -0.86
CA VAL A 24 16.98 6.49 -0.73
C VAL A 24 17.78 5.32 -0.14
N ALA A 25 17.18 4.55 0.77
CA ALA A 25 17.79 3.34 1.33
C ALA A 25 17.86 2.15 0.34
N GLY A 26 17.30 2.28 -0.87
CA GLY A 26 17.40 1.28 -1.93
C GLY A 26 16.13 0.51 -2.25
N SER A 27 15.01 0.78 -1.59
CA SER A 27 13.72 0.18 -1.94
C SER A 27 13.25 0.62 -3.32
N ARG A 28 12.63 -0.32 -4.08
CA ARG A 28 12.09 -0.03 -5.42
C ARG A 28 10.69 -0.59 -5.65
N PHE A 29 10.17 -1.35 -4.72
CA PHE A 29 8.77 -1.79 -4.70
C PHE A 29 8.14 -1.37 -3.38
N PHE A 30 7.09 -0.55 -3.42
CA PHE A 30 6.46 0.01 -2.24
C PHE A 30 5.00 -0.44 -2.18
N GLU A 31 4.64 -1.26 -1.23
CA GLU A 31 3.25 -1.47 -0.90
C GLU A 31 2.82 -0.33 0.02
N LEU A 32 2.01 0.57 -0.53
CA LEU A 32 1.54 1.74 0.20
C LEU A 32 0.62 1.35 1.35
N LYS A 33 0.65 2.08 2.45
CA LYS A 33 -0.21 1.79 3.60
C LYS A 33 -1.67 1.66 3.16
N THR A 34 -2.30 0.58 3.58
CA THR A 34 -3.69 0.25 3.24
C THR A 34 -4.65 1.39 3.54
N VAL A 35 -5.47 1.75 2.57
CA VAL A 35 -6.61 2.66 2.76
C VAL A 35 -7.90 1.87 2.87
N GLN A 36 -8.87 2.43 3.60
CA GLN A 36 -10.19 1.86 3.78
C GLN A 36 -11.22 2.96 4.06
N VAL A 37 -12.49 2.58 4.24
CA VAL A 37 -13.59 3.53 4.48
C VAL A 37 -13.49 4.28 5.80
N MET A 38 -12.93 3.65 6.84
CA MET A 38 -12.73 4.25 8.17
C MET A 38 -11.40 5.00 8.21
N ASP A 39 -11.37 6.15 8.84
CA ASP A 39 -10.14 6.87 9.15
C ASP A 39 -9.53 6.43 10.50
N GLY A 40 -8.38 7.00 10.86
CA GLY A 40 -7.69 6.64 12.10
C GLY A 40 -8.45 7.00 13.36
N GLU A 41 -9.25 8.07 13.36
CA GLU A 41 -10.08 8.43 14.50
C GLU A 41 -11.25 7.44 14.70
N GLU A 42 -11.88 7.03 13.61
CA GLU A 42 -12.94 6.01 13.64
C GLU A 42 -12.38 4.66 14.12
N LEU A 43 -11.23 4.25 13.58
CA LEU A 43 -10.55 3.01 13.97
C LEU A 43 -10.17 3.00 15.45
N SER A 44 -9.67 4.11 15.97
CA SER A 44 -9.26 4.21 17.38
C SER A 44 -10.40 3.96 18.37
N LYS A 45 -11.64 4.09 17.91
CA LYS A 45 -12.86 3.79 18.70
C LYS A 45 -13.24 2.31 18.65
N CYS A 46 -12.77 1.59 17.62
CA CYS A 46 -13.17 0.21 17.34
C CYS A 46 -12.13 -0.82 17.77
N VAL A 47 -10.85 -0.44 17.88
CA VAL A 47 -9.76 -1.37 18.19
C VAL A 47 -9.26 -1.17 19.62
N ASN A 48 -8.84 -2.28 20.23
CA ASN A 48 -8.21 -2.24 21.54
C ASN A 48 -6.79 -1.66 21.43
N LYS A 49 -6.37 -1.00 22.50
CA LYS A 49 -5.02 -0.44 22.58
C LYS A 49 -3.93 -1.51 22.49
N PRO A 50 -2.74 -1.19 21.94
CA PRO A 50 -2.34 0.15 21.55
C PRO A 50 -2.66 0.47 20.09
N CYS A 51 -3.47 1.48 19.86
CA CYS A 51 -3.55 2.19 18.60
C CYS A 51 -2.89 3.56 18.84
N ILE A 52 -1.82 3.86 18.14
CA ILE A 52 -1.07 5.10 18.31
C ILE A 52 -1.39 6.00 17.13
N VAL A 53 -2.07 7.09 17.41
CA VAL A 53 -2.26 8.19 16.45
C VAL A 53 -1.05 9.09 16.53
N ALA A 54 -0.23 9.09 15.48
CA ALA A 54 0.95 9.94 15.37
C ALA A 54 1.04 10.43 13.93
N GLN A 55 0.33 11.51 13.64
CA GLN A 55 0.19 12.05 12.28
C GLN A 55 1.54 12.47 11.67
N ASP A 56 2.43 13.00 12.48
CA ASP A 56 3.73 13.48 12.00
C ASP A 56 4.72 12.36 11.71
N GLU A 57 4.66 11.27 12.47
CA GLU A 57 5.62 10.17 12.39
C GLU A 57 5.04 8.93 11.72
N CYS A 58 3.76 8.95 11.42
CA CYS A 58 3.06 7.81 10.80
C CYS A 58 3.21 6.53 11.61
N TYR A 59 3.13 6.65 12.91
CA TYR A 59 3.34 5.54 13.82
C TYR A 59 2.00 4.91 14.20
N ASN A 60 1.59 3.92 13.41
CA ASN A 60 0.40 3.15 13.65
C ASN A 60 0.77 1.66 13.68
N CYS A 61 0.46 0.98 14.75
CA CYS A 61 0.68 -0.46 14.91
C CYS A 61 -0.45 -1.28 14.31
N GLU A 62 -1.48 -0.62 13.77
CA GLU A 62 -2.73 -1.24 13.41
C GLU A 62 -2.98 -1.35 11.89
N TRP A 63 -4.16 -1.70 11.54
CA TRP A 63 -4.68 -2.36 10.35
C TRP A 63 -4.69 -1.53 9.06
N SER A 64 -4.88 -0.22 9.16
CA SER A 64 -5.04 0.63 7.99
C SER A 64 -4.50 2.03 8.22
N THR A 65 -4.68 2.93 7.24
CA THR A 65 -4.18 4.29 7.38
C THR A 65 -4.81 5.04 8.56
N GLU A 66 -4.02 5.85 9.24
CA GLU A 66 -4.49 6.83 10.22
C GLU A 66 -5.05 8.08 9.56
N LEU A 67 -4.58 8.36 8.35
CA LEU A 67 -5.00 9.50 7.57
C LEU A 67 -6.38 9.25 6.95
N GLU A 68 -7.11 10.32 6.71
CA GLU A 68 -8.24 10.25 5.80
C GLU A 68 -7.77 9.84 4.39
N VAL A 69 -8.64 9.18 3.62
CA VAL A 69 -8.28 8.69 2.28
C VAL A 69 -7.73 9.78 1.36
N PRO A 70 -8.29 11.02 1.32
CA PRO A 70 -7.71 12.11 0.51
C PRO A 70 -6.33 12.56 1.00
N GLN A 71 -6.07 12.51 2.31
CA GLN A 71 -4.76 12.85 2.87
C GLN A 71 -3.72 11.79 2.49
N ALA A 72 -4.06 10.50 2.61
CA ALA A 72 -3.20 9.41 2.18
C ALA A 72 -2.88 9.51 0.68
N PHE A 73 -3.87 9.78 -0.16
CA PHE A 73 -3.67 10.04 -1.59
C PHE A 73 -2.66 11.16 -1.82
N ALA A 74 -2.81 12.29 -1.11
CA ALA A 74 -1.89 13.42 -1.24
C ALA A 74 -0.45 13.04 -0.86
N GLU A 75 -0.26 12.28 0.22
CA GLU A 75 1.06 11.81 0.63
C GLU A 75 1.69 10.88 -0.42
N TYR A 76 0.92 9.99 -1.03
CA TYR A 76 1.45 9.08 -2.06
C TYR A 76 1.82 9.81 -3.35
N VAL A 77 1.04 10.80 -3.77
CA VAL A 77 1.38 11.66 -4.92
C VAL A 77 2.64 12.48 -4.66
N LYS A 78 2.77 13.10 -3.47
CA LYS A 78 3.99 13.81 -3.07
C LYS A 78 5.21 12.91 -3.09
N ALA A 79 5.09 11.70 -2.51
CA ALA A 79 6.17 10.72 -2.50
C ALA A 79 6.58 10.30 -3.91
N TRP A 80 5.62 10.05 -4.79
CA TRP A 80 5.84 9.69 -6.19
C TRP A 80 6.65 10.77 -6.89
N PHE A 81 6.20 12.01 -6.77
CA PHE A 81 6.87 13.16 -7.37
C PHE A 81 8.29 13.35 -6.83
N ALA A 82 8.44 13.29 -5.50
CA ALA A 82 9.73 13.43 -4.84
C ALA A 82 10.73 12.32 -5.23
N CYS A 83 10.28 11.06 -5.32
CA CYS A 83 11.14 9.96 -5.73
C CYS A 83 11.67 10.14 -7.17
N HIS A 84 10.83 10.66 -8.10
CA HIS A 84 11.28 10.97 -9.47
C HIS A 84 12.34 12.09 -9.48
N LEU A 85 12.11 13.18 -8.74
CA LEU A 85 13.08 14.28 -8.64
C LEU A 85 14.40 13.79 -8.04
N ILE A 86 14.36 13.02 -6.95
CA ILE A 86 15.53 12.47 -6.27
C ILE A 86 16.27 11.48 -7.15
N ALA A 87 15.56 10.60 -7.85
CA ALA A 87 16.15 9.68 -8.80
C ALA A 87 16.98 10.42 -9.85
N ARG A 88 16.42 11.46 -10.44
CA ARG A 88 17.06 12.27 -11.47
C ARG A 88 18.22 13.08 -10.92
N GLU A 89 18.00 13.78 -9.80
CA GLU A 89 18.98 14.72 -9.23
C GLU A 89 20.22 14.02 -8.72
N TYR A 90 20.06 12.90 -8.02
CA TYR A 90 21.17 12.20 -7.37
C TYR A 90 21.62 10.93 -8.10
N GLY A 91 21.04 10.61 -9.25
CA GLY A 91 21.38 9.41 -9.99
C GLY A 91 21.07 8.12 -9.20
N LEU A 92 20.01 8.11 -8.40
CA LEU A 92 19.61 6.98 -7.56
C LEU A 92 18.76 5.97 -8.33
N GLY A 93 19.26 5.53 -9.47
CA GLY A 93 18.58 4.62 -10.38
C GLY A 93 17.75 5.32 -11.45
N SER A 94 17.02 4.53 -12.23
CA SER A 94 16.10 5.06 -13.24
C SER A 94 14.86 5.68 -12.58
N PRO A 95 14.38 6.85 -13.05
CA PRO A 95 13.08 7.37 -12.64
C PRO A 95 11.92 6.38 -12.84
N ASP A 96 12.02 5.48 -13.81
CA ASP A 96 11.03 4.42 -14.06
C ASP A 96 11.38 3.09 -13.36
N GLY A 97 12.40 3.08 -12.51
CA GLY A 97 12.97 1.88 -11.89
C GLY A 97 12.22 1.39 -10.64
N PHE A 98 11.18 2.07 -10.19
CA PHE A 98 10.43 1.73 -8.98
C PHE A 98 8.92 1.66 -9.23
N VAL A 99 8.22 1.02 -8.31
CA VAL A 99 6.78 0.80 -8.37
C VAL A 99 6.13 1.17 -7.05
N PHE A 100 5.05 1.92 -7.13
CA PHE A 100 4.08 2.07 -6.05
C PHE A 100 2.92 1.12 -6.29
N ASN A 101 2.63 0.30 -5.31
CA ASN A 101 1.51 -0.64 -5.31
C ASN A 101 0.49 -0.18 -4.28
N MET A 102 -0.71 0.11 -4.71
CA MET A 102 -1.82 0.46 -3.81
C MET A 102 -2.12 -0.68 -2.85
N SER A 103 -2.71 -0.39 -1.71
CA SER A 103 -3.30 -1.39 -0.84
C SER A 103 -4.65 -0.90 -0.34
N VAL A 104 -5.67 -1.74 -0.45
CA VAL A 104 -7.03 -1.46 0.03
C VAL A 104 -7.50 -2.58 0.94
N GLY A 105 -8.30 -2.23 1.93
CA GLY A 105 -8.92 -3.16 2.84
C GLY A 105 -10.41 -2.87 2.99
N TYR A 106 -11.10 -3.68 3.80
CA TYR A 106 -12.54 -3.70 4.02
C TYR A 106 -13.29 -4.67 3.09
N ASP A 107 -14.63 -4.63 3.09
CA ASP A 107 -15.46 -5.42 2.18
C ASP A 107 -15.58 -4.76 0.79
N LEU A 108 -16.19 -5.47 -0.15
CA LEU A 108 -16.36 -4.97 -1.51
C LEU A 108 -17.15 -3.66 -1.57
N GLU A 109 -18.18 -3.51 -0.74
CA GLU A 109 -19.01 -2.29 -0.71
C GLU A 109 -18.20 -1.10 -0.20
N GLY A 110 -17.33 -1.31 0.80
CA GLY A 110 -16.40 -0.30 1.27
C GLY A 110 -15.37 0.10 0.22
N ILE A 111 -14.81 -0.88 -0.51
CA ILE A 111 -13.87 -0.61 -1.62
C ILE A 111 -14.57 0.14 -2.76
N LYS A 112 -15.86 -0.13 -3.02
CA LYS A 112 -16.68 0.59 -4.00
C LYS A 112 -17.19 1.95 -3.51
N SER A 113 -16.96 2.30 -2.24
CA SER A 113 -17.41 3.60 -1.72
C SER A 113 -16.80 4.76 -2.51
N PRO A 114 -17.51 5.89 -2.67
CA PRO A 114 -17.02 7.00 -3.47
C PRO A 114 -15.63 7.51 -3.09
N LYS A 115 -15.30 7.47 -1.79
CA LYS A 115 -13.98 7.93 -1.31
C LYS A 115 -12.84 6.99 -1.69
N VAL A 116 -13.05 5.67 -1.59
CA VAL A 116 -12.02 4.67 -1.98
C VAL A 116 -11.95 4.55 -3.49
N ASP A 117 -13.06 4.64 -4.18
CA ASP A 117 -13.11 4.67 -5.64
C ASP A 117 -12.33 5.87 -6.20
N ALA A 118 -12.56 7.07 -5.65
CA ALA A 118 -11.83 8.27 -6.02
C ALA A 118 -10.31 8.15 -5.77
N TYR A 119 -9.91 7.48 -4.70
CA TYR A 119 -8.51 7.16 -4.44
C TYR A 119 -7.92 6.25 -5.52
N ILE A 120 -8.60 5.16 -5.86
CA ILE A 120 -8.13 4.21 -6.89
C ILE A 120 -7.98 4.92 -8.24
N GLU A 121 -9.00 5.66 -8.67
CA GLU A 121 -8.95 6.37 -9.95
C GLU A 121 -7.90 7.50 -9.95
N GLY A 122 -7.76 8.22 -8.85
CA GLY A 122 -6.71 9.25 -8.70
C GLY A 122 -5.31 8.68 -8.74
N MET A 123 -5.07 7.49 -8.18
CA MET A 123 -3.77 6.81 -8.26
C MET A 123 -3.48 6.29 -9.67
N LYS A 124 -4.49 5.95 -10.46
CA LYS A 124 -4.36 5.57 -11.87
C LYS A 124 -4.04 6.78 -12.75
N ASP A 125 -4.57 7.95 -12.38
CA ASP A 125 -4.28 9.23 -13.04
C ASP A 125 -4.45 10.40 -12.06
N ALA A 126 -3.34 10.89 -11.52
CA ALA A 126 -3.32 12.01 -10.59
C ALA A 126 -3.36 13.39 -11.27
N SER A 127 -3.31 13.48 -12.60
CA SER A 127 -3.12 14.74 -13.36
C SER A 127 -4.17 15.81 -13.07
N GLY A 128 -5.39 15.40 -12.73
CA GLY A 128 -6.49 16.30 -12.37
C GLY A 128 -6.53 16.73 -10.90
N SER A 129 -5.63 16.24 -10.05
CA SER A 129 -5.65 16.56 -8.62
C SER A 129 -4.89 17.84 -8.27
N ASP A 130 -5.35 18.53 -7.23
CA ASP A 130 -4.69 19.73 -6.73
C ASP A 130 -3.26 19.43 -6.27
N VAL A 131 -3.05 18.33 -5.54
CA VAL A 131 -1.73 17.95 -5.04
C VAL A 131 -0.72 17.66 -6.16
N TRP A 132 -1.16 17.07 -7.27
CA TRP A 132 -0.31 16.88 -8.45
C TRP A 132 0.13 18.23 -9.03
N ASN A 133 -0.84 19.13 -9.22
CA ASN A 133 -0.58 20.46 -9.75
C ASN A 133 0.31 21.29 -8.82
N GLU A 134 0.14 21.18 -7.51
CA GLU A 134 1.00 21.83 -6.51
C GLU A 134 2.44 21.30 -6.58
N CYS A 135 2.64 19.96 -6.61
CA CYS A 135 3.97 19.35 -6.73
C CYS A 135 4.68 19.80 -8.01
N ARG A 136 3.96 19.77 -9.14
CA ARG A 136 4.48 20.20 -10.43
C ARG A 136 4.85 21.69 -10.44
N ALA A 137 3.95 22.54 -9.95
CA ALA A 137 4.18 23.98 -9.87
C ALA A 137 5.36 24.30 -8.95
N TRP A 138 5.47 23.64 -7.81
CA TRP A 138 6.60 23.80 -6.90
C TRP A 138 7.93 23.41 -7.55
N ALA A 139 7.99 22.27 -8.23
CA ALA A 139 9.21 21.82 -8.91
C ALA A 139 9.65 22.81 -10.00
N LEU A 140 8.72 23.27 -10.83
CA LEU A 140 9.01 24.26 -11.89
C LEU A 140 9.45 25.63 -11.34
N ALA A 141 8.90 26.05 -10.19
CA ALA A 141 9.27 27.31 -9.55
C ALA A 141 10.63 27.25 -8.81
N ASN A 142 11.20 26.05 -8.60
CA ASN A 142 12.42 25.85 -7.83
C ASN A 142 13.52 25.12 -8.63
N LEU A 143 13.50 25.25 -9.96
CA LEU A 143 14.50 24.60 -10.83
C LEU A 143 15.94 25.04 -10.51
N ASP A 144 16.12 26.25 -9.98
CA ASP A 144 17.40 26.78 -9.53
C ASP A 144 18.05 26.00 -8.37
N LYS A 145 17.28 25.15 -7.69
CA LYS A 145 17.76 24.27 -6.60
C LYS A 145 18.29 22.94 -7.07
N PHE A 146 18.16 22.61 -8.35
CA PHE A 146 18.56 21.35 -8.95
C PHE A 146 19.70 21.55 -9.94
N GLU A 147 20.58 20.55 -10.02
CA GLU A 147 21.66 20.50 -11.04
C GLU A 147 21.26 19.66 -12.25
N HIS A 148 20.42 18.64 -12.04
CA HIS A 148 20.11 17.62 -13.06
C HIS A 148 18.62 17.54 -13.41
N VAL A 149 17.74 18.21 -12.66
CA VAL A 149 16.33 18.32 -12.95
C VAL A 149 16.06 19.60 -13.73
N ASP A 150 15.48 19.48 -14.90
CA ASP A 150 15.01 20.58 -15.72
C ASP A 150 13.48 20.56 -15.91
N ALA A 151 12.93 21.60 -16.54
CA ALA A 151 11.50 21.70 -16.78
C ALA A 151 10.97 20.55 -17.64
N ALA A 152 11.72 20.09 -18.64
CA ALA A 152 11.32 18.99 -19.50
C ALA A 152 11.20 17.68 -18.71
N PHE A 153 12.11 17.44 -17.77
CA PHE A 153 12.02 16.28 -16.88
C PHE A 153 10.79 16.38 -15.98
N VAL A 154 10.55 17.52 -15.35
CA VAL A 154 9.36 17.72 -14.48
C VAL A 154 8.06 17.43 -15.26
N GLU A 155 7.97 17.91 -16.49
CA GLU A 155 6.81 17.66 -17.36
C GLU A 155 6.68 16.20 -17.83
N SER A 156 7.77 15.44 -17.78
CA SER A 156 7.78 14.04 -18.19
C SER A 156 7.40 13.07 -17.05
N ILE A 157 7.31 13.55 -15.81
CA ILE A 157 6.91 12.69 -14.68
C ILE A 157 5.50 12.14 -14.92
N PRO A 158 5.32 10.81 -14.91
CA PRO A 158 4.02 10.23 -15.24
C PRO A 158 3.00 10.47 -14.12
N ALA A 159 1.80 10.93 -14.51
CA ALA A 159 0.69 11.13 -13.57
C ALA A 159 0.06 9.82 -13.10
N ARG A 160 0.39 8.70 -13.73
CA ARG A 160 0.02 7.37 -13.27
C ARG A 160 0.93 6.98 -12.10
N VAL A 161 0.44 7.14 -10.89
CA VAL A 161 1.17 6.80 -9.66
C VAL A 161 1.20 5.29 -9.44
N SER A 162 0.12 4.60 -9.78
CA SER A 162 0.05 3.14 -9.66
C SER A 162 -0.87 2.51 -10.71
N ASN A 163 -0.54 1.27 -11.10
CA ASN A 163 -1.40 0.40 -11.90
C ASN A 163 -1.62 -0.98 -11.26
N SER A 164 -1.27 -1.09 -9.98
CA SER A 164 -1.38 -2.33 -9.23
C SER A 164 -1.93 -2.08 -7.83
N ILE A 165 -2.54 -3.12 -7.26
CA ILE A 165 -3.23 -3.03 -5.98
C ILE A 165 -3.14 -4.34 -5.21
N THR A 166 -2.94 -4.26 -3.90
CA THR A 166 -3.08 -5.38 -3.00
C THR A 166 -4.45 -5.32 -2.31
N GLU A 167 -5.21 -6.39 -2.44
CA GLU A 167 -6.32 -6.68 -1.57
C GLU A 167 -5.78 -7.16 -0.23
N SER A 168 -5.88 -6.29 0.80
CA SER A 168 -5.47 -6.57 2.16
C SER A 168 -6.66 -7.07 2.96
N THR A 169 -6.87 -8.38 2.94
CA THR A 169 -8.00 -9.01 3.63
C THR A 169 -7.83 -8.99 5.14
N LEU A 170 -8.96 -8.83 5.84
CA LEU A 170 -9.01 -9.02 7.29
C LEU A 170 -9.02 -10.51 7.65
N HIS A 171 -8.61 -10.85 8.88
CA HIS A 171 -8.84 -12.16 9.44
C HIS A 171 -10.33 -12.52 9.41
N GLY A 172 -10.65 -13.75 9.01
CA GLY A 172 -12.03 -14.21 8.89
C GLY A 172 -12.80 -13.73 7.65
N CYS A 173 -12.14 -13.08 6.68
CA CYS A 173 -12.78 -12.73 5.42
C CYS A 173 -13.13 -13.99 4.61
N PRO A 174 -14.42 -14.19 4.24
CA PRO A 174 -14.82 -15.38 3.51
C PRO A 174 -14.13 -15.49 2.13
N PRO A 175 -13.73 -16.70 1.67
CA PRO A 175 -13.10 -16.88 0.35
C PRO A 175 -13.90 -16.28 -0.81
N ALA A 176 -15.22 -16.41 -0.79
CA ALA A 176 -16.11 -15.84 -1.81
C ALA A 176 -16.07 -14.31 -1.85
N GLU A 177 -15.85 -13.64 -0.72
CA GLU A 177 -15.70 -12.18 -0.69
C GLU A 177 -14.34 -11.75 -1.23
N ILE A 178 -13.28 -12.46 -0.87
CA ILE A 178 -11.93 -12.24 -1.42
C ILE A 178 -11.98 -12.36 -2.95
N GLU A 179 -12.59 -13.42 -3.48
CA GLU A 179 -12.72 -13.62 -4.93
C GLU A 179 -13.53 -12.50 -5.61
N ARG A 180 -14.59 -12.03 -4.97
CA ARG A 180 -15.42 -10.92 -5.50
C ARG A 180 -14.63 -9.61 -5.57
N ILE A 181 -13.86 -9.31 -4.53
CA ILE A 181 -13.02 -8.11 -4.48
C ILE A 181 -11.92 -8.20 -5.56
N ALA A 182 -11.18 -9.29 -5.61
CA ALA A 182 -10.13 -9.50 -6.61
C ALA A 182 -10.69 -9.40 -8.03
N THR A 183 -11.82 -10.05 -8.30
CA THR A 183 -12.50 -9.99 -9.61
C THR A 183 -12.86 -8.56 -9.98
N TYR A 184 -13.43 -7.79 -9.05
CA TYR A 184 -13.76 -6.37 -9.27
C TYR A 184 -12.52 -5.53 -9.60
N LEU A 185 -11.44 -5.68 -8.84
CA LEU A 185 -10.20 -4.93 -9.05
C LEU A 185 -9.53 -5.27 -10.40
N ILE A 186 -9.60 -6.54 -10.81
CA ILE A 186 -9.06 -6.99 -12.10
C ILE A 186 -9.94 -6.53 -13.25
N THR A 187 -11.25 -6.83 -13.20
CA THR A 187 -12.13 -6.71 -14.37
C THR A 187 -12.73 -5.32 -14.53
N GLU A 188 -13.15 -4.67 -13.44
CA GLU A 188 -13.79 -3.36 -13.52
C GLU A 188 -12.77 -2.22 -13.36
N LYS A 189 -11.74 -2.39 -12.52
CA LYS A 189 -10.69 -1.38 -12.32
C LYS A 189 -9.49 -1.53 -13.25
N GLY A 190 -9.30 -2.71 -13.85
CA GLY A 190 -8.20 -2.97 -14.80
C GLY A 190 -6.83 -2.94 -14.14
N LEU A 191 -6.74 -3.36 -12.87
CA LEU A 191 -5.51 -3.31 -12.08
C LEU A 191 -4.82 -4.69 -12.02
N ASN A 192 -3.50 -4.67 -11.97
CA ASN A 192 -2.73 -5.84 -11.54
C ASN A 192 -2.99 -6.04 -10.05
N THR A 193 -3.64 -7.14 -9.70
CA THR A 193 -4.16 -7.36 -8.35
C THR A 193 -3.35 -8.43 -7.62
N TYR A 194 -2.97 -8.14 -6.40
CA TYR A 194 -2.36 -9.07 -5.46
C TYR A 194 -3.35 -9.35 -4.33
N ILE A 195 -3.41 -10.60 -3.88
CA ILE A 195 -4.16 -10.99 -2.71
C ILE A 195 -3.18 -11.24 -1.57
N LYS A 196 -3.31 -10.48 -0.49
CA LYS A 196 -2.51 -10.67 0.72
C LYS A 196 -3.10 -11.81 1.52
N CYS A 197 -2.39 -12.94 1.53
CA CYS A 197 -2.76 -14.10 2.34
C CYS A 197 -2.16 -13.99 3.74
N ASN A 198 -2.96 -14.36 4.74
CA ASN A 198 -2.49 -14.40 6.11
C ASN A 198 -1.48 -15.54 6.35
N PRO A 199 -0.59 -15.44 7.34
CA PRO A 199 0.35 -16.51 7.71
C PRO A 199 -0.34 -17.83 8.11
N THR A 200 -1.62 -17.77 8.43
CA THR A 200 -2.49 -18.90 8.76
C THR A 200 -2.82 -19.80 7.57
N LEU A 201 -2.60 -19.37 6.33
CA LEU A 201 -2.99 -20.06 5.09
C LEU A 201 -2.51 -21.52 5.02
N LEU A 202 -1.33 -21.83 5.54
CA LEU A 202 -0.75 -23.18 5.50
C LEU A 202 -1.20 -24.06 6.67
N GLY A 203 -2.06 -23.55 7.55
CA GLY A 203 -2.66 -24.26 8.66
C GLY A 203 -1.83 -24.28 9.95
N TYR A 204 -2.52 -24.57 11.05
CA TYR A 204 -1.97 -24.55 12.40
C TYR A 204 -0.79 -25.51 12.58
N GLU A 205 -0.93 -26.75 12.13
CA GLU A 205 0.10 -27.78 12.31
C GLU A 205 1.40 -27.39 11.60
N PHE A 206 1.30 -26.85 10.40
CA PHE A 206 2.46 -26.34 9.66
C PHE A 206 3.14 -25.20 10.43
N ALA A 207 2.39 -24.20 10.86
CA ALA A 207 2.92 -23.06 11.60
C ALA A 207 3.58 -23.52 12.93
N ARG A 208 2.91 -24.39 13.67
CA ARG A 208 3.43 -24.96 14.93
C ARG A 208 4.74 -25.74 14.74
N GLN A 209 4.76 -26.58 13.72
CA GLN A 209 5.97 -27.33 13.39
C GLN A 209 7.15 -26.40 13.06
N ARG A 210 6.91 -25.39 12.20
CA ARG A 210 7.98 -24.47 11.79
C ARG A 210 8.51 -23.64 12.96
N LEU A 211 7.63 -23.15 13.83
CA LEU A 211 8.07 -22.43 15.02
C LEU A 211 8.89 -23.31 15.97
N ASN A 212 8.51 -24.55 16.16
CA ASN A 212 9.29 -25.49 16.97
C ASN A 212 10.68 -25.75 16.36
N GLU A 213 10.76 -25.99 15.05
CA GLU A 213 12.03 -26.19 14.32
C GLU A 213 12.98 -24.98 14.43
N LEU A 214 12.42 -23.79 14.53
CA LEU A 214 13.16 -22.52 14.70
C LEU A 214 13.51 -22.19 16.15
N GLY A 215 13.10 -23.04 17.12
CA GLY A 215 13.38 -22.85 18.55
C GLY A 215 12.37 -21.94 19.27
N PHE A 216 11.20 -21.68 18.67
CA PHE A 216 10.11 -20.90 19.26
C PHE A 216 9.00 -21.79 19.85
N ASP A 217 9.36 -22.93 20.40
CA ASP A 217 8.44 -23.88 21.02
C ASP A 217 7.72 -23.34 22.27
N TYR A 218 8.30 -22.31 22.90
CA TYR A 218 7.72 -21.60 24.04
C TYR A 218 6.56 -20.66 23.68
N ILE A 219 6.36 -20.33 22.39
CA ILE A 219 5.25 -19.50 21.96
C ILE A 219 3.97 -20.31 21.98
N VAL A 220 2.97 -19.85 22.74
CA VAL A 220 1.65 -20.47 22.83
C VAL A 220 0.64 -19.69 22.01
N PHE A 221 -0.06 -20.37 21.12
CA PHE A 221 -1.19 -19.84 20.36
C PHE A 221 -2.16 -20.98 20.05
N ASP A 222 -3.42 -20.65 19.84
CA ASP A 222 -4.47 -21.61 19.47
C ASP A 222 -4.71 -21.65 17.94
N ASP A 223 -5.64 -22.47 17.52
CA ASP A 223 -5.97 -22.68 16.11
C ASP A 223 -7.18 -21.86 15.62
N THR A 224 -7.71 -20.94 16.43
CA THR A 224 -8.94 -20.21 16.12
C THR A 224 -8.84 -19.44 14.80
N HIS A 225 -7.85 -18.56 14.69
CA HIS A 225 -7.64 -17.79 13.46
C HIS A 225 -7.27 -18.66 12.25
N PHE A 226 -6.57 -19.78 12.49
CA PHE A 226 -6.26 -20.72 11.41
C PHE A 226 -7.49 -21.39 10.80
N ARG A 227 -8.58 -21.53 11.58
CA ARG A 227 -9.84 -22.09 11.07
C ARG A 227 -10.76 -21.05 10.43
N GLU A 228 -10.64 -19.81 10.85
CA GLU A 228 -11.49 -18.71 10.39
C GLU A 228 -10.98 -18.04 9.11
N ASP A 229 -9.66 -18.03 8.92
CA ASP A 229 -9.02 -17.44 7.75
C ASP A 229 -9.14 -18.30 6.49
N LEU A 230 -8.75 -17.73 5.35
CA LEU A 230 -8.68 -18.42 4.06
C LEU A 230 -7.86 -19.72 4.20
N GLN A 231 -8.47 -20.84 3.81
CA GLN A 231 -7.83 -22.15 3.83
C GLN A 231 -7.11 -22.43 2.51
N TRP A 232 -6.02 -23.16 2.54
CA TRP A 232 -5.26 -23.59 1.36
C TRP A 232 -6.15 -24.29 0.31
N ALA A 233 -7.08 -25.13 0.75
CA ALA A 233 -7.99 -25.85 -0.12
C ALA A 233 -8.95 -24.94 -0.89
N ASP A 234 -9.30 -23.77 -0.35
CA ASP A 234 -10.15 -22.77 -1.00
C ASP A 234 -9.32 -21.78 -1.84
N ALA A 235 -8.12 -21.44 -1.33
CA ALA A 235 -7.23 -20.49 -1.96
C ALA A 235 -6.73 -20.95 -3.34
N VAL A 236 -6.26 -22.18 -3.46
CA VAL A 236 -5.68 -22.68 -4.71
C VAL A 236 -6.68 -22.64 -5.87
N PRO A 237 -7.89 -23.19 -5.75
CA PRO A 237 -8.89 -23.09 -6.82
C PRO A 237 -9.31 -21.65 -7.13
N MET A 238 -9.32 -20.76 -6.13
CA MET A 238 -9.62 -19.34 -6.32
C MET A 238 -8.51 -18.64 -7.12
N PHE A 239 -7.25 -18.93 -6.86
CA PHE A 239 -6.12 -18.34 -7.59
C PHE A 239 -6.01 -18.85 -9.05
N GLU A 240 -6.57 -20.01 -9.35
CA GLU A 240 -6.60 -20.58 -10.69
C GLU A 240 -7.70 -19.98 -11.59
N ARG A 241 -8.71 -19.35 -11.02
CA ARG A 241 -9.79 -18.64 -11.72
C ARG A 241 -9.42 -17.21 -12.05
#